data_056db3768c43a1f7d048c28f8fc338d0
#
_entry.id   056db3768c43a1f7d048c28f8fc338d0
#
_cell.length_a   1.000
_cell.length_b   1.000
_cell.length_c   1.000
_cell.angle_alpha   90.00
_cell.angle_beta   90.00
_cell.angle_gamma   90.00
#
_symmetry.space_group_name_H-M   'P 1'
#
loop_
_entity.id
_entity.type
_entity.pdbx_description
1 polymer ?
#
loop_
_entity_poly.entity_id
_entity_poly.type
_entity_poly.pdbx_seq_one_letter_code
_entity_poly.pdbx_strand_id
1 'polypeptide(L)'
;ISVPSRGDLLKKMTFEAAWEQEPKAALVCAGYMAYTAYMAGPPLLEKLREEGMEELYRSVELPLIYALYHMEEEGILVRREELHAYGVRLKEKIRVLEQEIWEMTGEQFNINSPKQLGEILFDKMKIKGGKKTKTGYSTAADVLEKLAPDYPVIEKILEYRQYTKLNSTYAEGLESFIAEDGRIHSRFNQTITATGRISSTEPNLQNIPIRMELGREIRKVFVPKEGFVFLDADYSQIELRVLAHLSGDERLIEAYKSAQDIHAITASEVFHVPLNEVTPLQRRNAKAVNFGIVYGISAF
;
A
#
# COMPACT_ATOMS: atom_id res chain seq x y z
N ILE A 1 6.29 -33.64 -3.53
CA ILE A 1 5.98 -33.75 -4.96
C ILE A 1 6.99 -32.88 -5.69
N SER A 2 7.81 -33.47 -6.56
CA SER A 2 8.73 -32.71 -7.42
C SER A 2 8.14 -32.63 -8.82
N VAL A 3 7.78 -31.42 -9.23
CA VAL A 3 7.26 -31.15 -10.58
C VAL A 3 8.03 -29.98 -11.18
N PRO A 4 8.17 -29.89 -12.52
CA PRO A 4 8.78 -28.74 -13.18
C PRO A 4 8.06 -27.44 -12.83
N SER A 5 8.79 -26.32 -12.72
CA SER A 5 8.17 -25.04 -12.48
C SER A 5 7.34 -24.58 -13.68
N ARG A 6 6.31 -23.76 -13.44
CA ARG A 6 5.52 -23.14 -14.51
C ARG A 6 6.41 -22.37 -15.49
N GLY A 7 7.42 -21.65 -14.99
CA GLY A 7 8.34 -20.88 -15.81
C GLY A 7 9.18 -21.76 -16.75
N ASP A 8 9.61 -22.94 -16.27
CA ASP A 8 10.34 -23.89 -17.10
C ASP A 8 9.44 -24.53 -18.18
N LEU A 9 8.23 -24.95 -17.80
CA LEU A 9 7.28 -25.55 -18.71
C LEU A 9 6.82 -24.60 -19.81
N LEU A 10 6.56 -23.36 -19.45
CA LEU A 10 6.08 -22.32 -20.38
C LEU A 10 7.21 -21.48 -21.01
N LYS A 11 8.50 -21.84 -20.81
CA LYS A 11 9.65 -21.11 -21.33
C LYS A 11 9.59 -19.59 -21.01
N LYS A 12 9.13 -19.27 -19.80
CA LYS A 12 8.87 -17.91 -19.31
C LYS A 12 7.77 -17.11 -20.03
N MET A 13 6.99 -17.73 -20.89
CA MET A 13 5.79 -17.13 -21.49
C MET A 13 4.64 -17.09 -20.49
N THR A 14 3.65 -16.21 -20.72
CA THR A 14 2.34 -16.32 -20.06
C THR A 14 1.62 -17.57 -20.52
N PHE A 15 0.57 -18.01 -19.79
CA PHE A 15 -0.19 -19.19 -20.20
C PHE A 15 -0.93 -18.93 -21.53
N GLU A 16 -1.48 -17.75 -21.71
CA GLU A 16 -2.19 -17.31 -22.92
C GLU A 16 -1.25 -17.31 -24.13
N ALA A 17 -0.07 -16.69 -23.99
CA ALA A 17 0.94 -16.69 -25.06
C ALA A 17 1.42 -18.12 -25.41
N ALA A 18 1.59 -18.96 -24.39
CA ALA A 18 1.97 -20.37 -24.60
C ALA A 18 0.85 -21.16 -25.25
N TRP A 19 -0.42 -20.87 -24.92
CA TRP A 19 -1.57 -21.51 -25.56
C TRP A 19 -1.62 -21.22 -27.05
N GLU A 20 -1.30 -20.01 -27.46
CA GLU A 20 -1.28 -19.60 -28.87
C GLU A 20 -0.06 -20.11 -29.62
N GLN A 21 1.13 -20.05 -29.03
CA GLN A 21 2.41 -20.34 -29.72
C GLN A 21 2.90 -21.77 -29.54
N GLU A 22 2.70 -22.37 -28.37
CA GLU A 22 3.13 -23.74 -28.02
C GLU A 22 2.06 -24.48 -27.21
N PRO A 23 0.91 -24.83 -27.81
CA PRO A 23 -0.24 -25.39 -27.08
C PRO A 23 0.07 -26.69 -26.33
N LYS A 24 1.03 -27.51 -26.83
CA LYS A 24 1.51 -28.68 -26.09
C LYS A 24 2.16 -28.35 -24.78
N ALA A 25 2.97 -27.27 -24.70
CA ALA A 25 3.59 -26.83 -23.46
C ALA A 25 2.54 -26.32 -22.47
N ALA A 26 1.54 -25.56 -22.93
CA ALA A 26 0.41 -25.11 -22.14
C ALA A 26 -0.41 -26.29 -21.57
N LEU A 27 -0.72 -27.32 -22.39
CA LEU A 27 -1.43 -28.53 -21.94
C LEU A 27 -0.64 -29.31 -20.89
N VAL A 28 0.68 -29.46 -21.08
CA VAL A 28 1.56 -30.13 -20.11
C VAL A 28 1.60 -29.35 -18.80
N CYS A 29 1.70 -28.04 -18.88
CA CYS A 29 1.66 -27.17 -17.71
C CYS A 29 0.34 -27.31 -16.94
N ALA A 30 -0.81 -27.27 -17.65
CA ALA A 30 -2.12 -27.46 -17.03
C ALA A 30 -2.24 -28.86 -16.38
N GLY A 31 -1.73 -29.91 -17.04
CA GLY A 31 -1.68 -31.25 -16.48
C GLY A 31 -0.87 -31.35 -15.20
N TYR A 32 0.32 -30.73 -15.14
CA TYR A 32 1.11 -30.68 -13.91
C TYR A 32 0.43 -29.86 -12.82
N MET A 33 -0.25 -28.76 -13.14
CA MET A 33 -1.01 -27.97 -12.15
C MET A 33 -2.14 -28.80 -11.54
N ALA A 34 -2.93 -29.49 -12.38
CA ALA A 34 -4.01 -30.37 -11.92
C ALA A 34 -3.49 -31.55 -11.09
N TYR A 35 -2.40 -32.20 -11.54
CA TYR A 35 -1.75 -33.28 -10.79
C TYR A 35 -1.25 -32.78 -9.43
N THR A 36 -0.60 -31.62 -9.37
CA THR A 36 -0.11 -31.03 -8.13
C THR A 36 -1.25 -30.77 -7.15
N ALA A 37 -2.35 -30.16 -7.64
CA ALA A 37 -3.53 -29.90 -6.81
C ALA A 37 -4.15 -31.19 -6.27
N TYR A 38 -4.28 -32.20 -7.11
CA TYR A 38 -4.82 -33.52 -6.73
C TYR A 38 -3.96 -34.20 -5.66
N MET A 39 -2.64 -34.21 -5.83
CA MET A 39 -1.72 -34.87 -4.91
C MET A 39 -1.47 -34.08 -3.61
N ALA A 40 -1.50 -32.76 -3.69
CA ALA A 40 -1.26 -31.91 -2.51
C ALA A 40 -2.53 -31.69 -1.66
N GLY A 41 -3.70 -31.77 -2.24
CA GLY A 41 -4.98 -31.50 -1.56
C GLY A 41 -5.17 -32.33 -0.27
N PRO A 42 -5.17 -33.68 -0.33
CA PRO A 42 -5.39 -34.50 0.86
C PRO A 42 -4.41 -34.24 2.01
N PRO A 43 -3.08 -34.24 1.81
CA PRO A 43 -2.15 -34.00 2.91
C PRO A 43 -2.22 -32.56 3.46
N LEU A 44 -2.56 -31.57 2.64
CA LEU A 44 -2.75 -30.20 3.12
C LEU A 44 -4.02 -30.05 3.95
N LEU A 45 -5.11 -30.71 3.57
CA LEU A 45 -6.35 -30.75 4.37
C LEU A 45 -6.12 -31.43 5.72
N GLU A 46 -5.35 -32.52 5.76
CA GLU A 46 -5.00 -33.18 7.01
C GLU A 46 -4.19 -32.25 7.91
N LYS A 47 -3.20 -31.55 7.36
CA LYS A 47 -2.42 -30.56 8.09
C LYS A 47 -3.29 -29.43 8.65
N LEU A 48 -4.26 -28.93 7.88
CA LEU A 48 -5.22 -27.91 8.36
C LEU A 48 -6.05 -28.42 9.54
N ARG A 49 -6.41 -29.71 9.57
CA ARG A 49 -7.10 -30.34 10.70
C ARG A 49 -6.22 -30.41 11.93
N GLU A 50 -4.98 -30.89 11.76
CA GLU A 50 -4.00 -30.99 12.85
C GLU A 50 -3.73 -29.61 13.50
N GLU A 51 -3.69 -28.55 12.69
CA GLU A 51 -3.48 -27.17 13.14
C GLU A 51 -4.77 -26.46 13.60
N GLY A 52 -5.93 -27.13 13.56
CA GLY A 52 -7.23 -26.55 13.98
C GLY A 52 -7.76 -25.46 13.05
N MET A 53 -7.28 -25.38 11.79
CA MET A 53 -7.63 -24.35 10.83
C MET A 53 -8.66 -24.78 9.77
N GLU A 54 -9.13 -26.03 9.80
CA GLU A 54 -10.07 -26.53 8.79
C GLU A 54 -11.38 -25.74 8.75
N GLU A 55 -11.92 -25.35 9.92
CA GLU A 55 -13.14 -24.53 9.99
C GLU A 55 -12.92 -23.15 9.37
N LEU A 56 -11.84 -22.46 9.70
CA LEU A 56 -11.48 -21.19 9.08
C LEU A 56 -11.39 -21.33 7.54
N TYR A 57 -10.72 -22.36 7.07
CA TYR A 57 -10.56 -22.63 5.65
C TYR A 57 -11.91 -22.82 4.95
N ARG A 58 -12.80 -23.65 5.52
CA ARG A 58 -14.08 -24.00 4.88
C ARG A 58 -15.13 -22.90 5.00
N SER A 59 -15.21 -22.22 6.15
CA SER A 59 -16.27 -21.26 6.44
C SER A 59 -15.93 -19.84 6.01
N VAL A 60 -14.63 -19.50 5.86
CA VAL A 60 -14.18 -18.14 5.53
C VAL A 60 -13.38 -18.13 4.24
N GLU A 61 -12.23 -18.83 4.19
CA GLU A 61 -11.28 -18.68 3.08
C GLU A 61 -11.82 -19.19 1.74
N LEU A 62 -12.49 -20.33 1.70
CA LEU A 62 -13.09 -20.86 0.47
C LEU A 62 -14.25 -19.99 -0.05
N PRO A 63 -15.24 -19.60 0.78
CA PRO A 63 -16.32 -18.71 0.32
C PRO A 63 -15.81 -17.33 -0.13
N LEU A 64 -14.74 -16.82 0.48
CA LEU A 64 -14.14 -15.54 0.13
C LEU A 64 -13.61 -15.50 -1.31
N ILE A 65 -13.17 -16.64 -1.86
CA ILE A 65 -12.73 -16.73 -3.26
C ILE A 65 -13.80 -16.19 -4.21
N TYR A 66 -15.06 -16.55 -3.98
CA TYR A 66 -16.17 -16.10 -4.84
C TYR A 66 -16.42 -14.59 -4.72
N ALA A 67 -16.32 -14.05 -3.50
CA ALA A 67 -16.45 -12.61 -3.29
C ALA A 67 -15.33 -11.84 -4.00
N LEU A 68 -14.09 -12.27 -3.86
CA LEU A 68 -12.95 -11.65 -4.53
C LEU A 68 -13.03 -11.78 -6.05
N TYR A 69 -13.44 -12.94 -6.57
CA TYR A 69 -13.66 -13.15 -7.99
C TYR A 69 -14.68 -12.15 -8.56
N HIS A 70 -15.83 -11.98 -7.90
CA HIS A 70 -16.83 -11.00 -8.33
C HIS A 70 -16.33 -9.55 -8.24
N MET A 71 -15.51 -9.24 -7.26
CA MET A 71 -14.88 -7.92 -7.16
C MET A 71 -13.90 -7.68 -8.33
N GLU A 72 -13.12 -8.69 -8.71
CA GLU A 72 -12.20 -8.64 -9.86
C GLU A 72 -12.97 -8.52 -11.18
N GLU A 73 -14.05 -9.30 -11.33
CA GLU A 73 -14.90 -9.29 -12.51
C GLU A 73 -15.66 -7.96 -12.69
N GLU A 74 -16.26 -7.44 -11.63
CA GLU A 74 -16.98 -6.16 -11.69
C GLU A 74 -16.02 -4.98 -11.88
N GLY A 75 -14.85 -4.98 -11.25
CA GLY A 75 -13.90 -3.86 -11.30
C GLY A 75 -14.50 -2.55 -10.76
N ILE A 76 -13.77 -1.45 -10.94
CA ILE A 76 -14.20 -0.11 -10.52
C ILE A 76 -14.13 0.88 -11.68
N LEU A 77 -15.22 1.62 -11.92
CA LEU A 77 -15.31 2.60 -12.99
C LEU A 77 -14.41 3.81 -12.70
N VAL A 78 -13.66 4.25 -13.74
CA VAL A 78 -12.72 5.36 -13.67
C VAL A 78 -13.04 6.40 -14.72
N ARG A 79 -13.11 7.66 -14.33
CA ARG A 79 -13.21 8.80 -15.27
C ARG A 79 -11.85 9.07 -15.90
N ARG A 80 -11.59 8.44 -17.03
CA ARG A 80 -10.30 8.50 -17.75
C ARG A 80 -9.85 9.94 -18.02
N GLU A 81 -10.74 10.81 -18.46
CA GLU A 81 -10.43 12.19 -18.80
C GLU A 81 -10.01 13.00 -17.56
N GLU A 82 -10.67 12.77 -16.42
CA GLU A 82 -10.30 13.41 -15.15
C GLU A 82 -8.95 12.91 -14.64
N LEU A 83 -8.68 11.61 -14.77
CA LEU A 83 -7.38 11.02 -14.43
C LEU A 83 -6.26 11.59 -15.32
N HIS A 84 -6.50 11.69 -16.62
CA HIS A 84 -5.56 12.30 -17.56
C HIS A 84 -5.30 13.78 -17.22
N ALA A 85 -6.35 14.57 -16.99
CA ALA A 85 -6.22 15.97 -16.60
C ALA A 85 -5.46 16.14 -15.27
N TYR A 86 -5.66 15.23 -14.32
CA TYR A 86 -4.88 15.18 -13.09
C TYR A 86 -3.39 14.94 -13.38
N GLY A 87 -3.05 13.98 -14.25
CA GLY A 87 -1.68 13.71 -14.68
C GLY A 87 -1.00 14.92 -15.33
N VAL A 88 -1.72 15.66 -16.18
CA VAL A 88 -1.21 16.90 -16.80
C VAL A 88 -0.86 17.95 -15.73
N ARG A 89 -1.71 18.15 -14.73
CA ARG A 89 -1.43 19.09 -13.62
C ARG A 89 -0.21 18.66 -12.80
N LEU A 90 -0.05 17.35 -12.54
CA LEU A 90 1.12 16.84 -11.85
C LEU A 90 2.42 17.08 -12.63
N LYS A 91 2.41 16.82 -13.93
CA LYS A 91 3.58 17.06 -14.82
C LYS A 91 4.01 18.52 -14.82
N GLU A 92 3.06 19.46 -14.86
CA GLU A 92 3.37 20.88 -14.80
C GLU A 92 4.01 21.25 -13.46
N LYS A 93 3.50 20.74 -12.35
CA LYS A 93 4.12 20.93 -11.02
C LYS A 93 5.52 20.33 -10.93
N ILE A 94 5.72 19.12 -11.46
CA ILE A 94 7.02 18.46 -11.52
C ILE A 94 8.01 19.32 -12.30
N ARG A 95 7.61 19.85 -13.46
CA ARG A 95 8.43 20.72 -14.30
C ARG A 95 8.86 22.00 -13.59
N VAL A 96 7.94 22.62 -12.86
CA VAL A 96 8.24 23.84 -12.08
C VAL A 96 9.24 23.51 -10.96
N LEU A 97 9.00 22.46 -10.20
CA LEU A 97 9.90 22.04 -9.12
C LEU A 97 11.30 21.64 -9.64
N GLU A 98 11.36 20.97 -10.77
CA GLU A 98 12.62 20.61 -11.43
C GLU A 98 13.44 21.85 -11.77
N GLN A 99 12.80 22.87 -12.36
CA GLN A 99 13.44 24.14 -12.68
C GLN A 99 13.92 24.86 -11.39
N GLU A 100 13.08 24.96 -10.36
CA GLU A 100 13.44 25.56 -9.09
C GLU A 100 14.65 24.86 -8.44
N ILE A 101 14.68 23.52 -8.46
CA ILE A 101 15.79 22.75 -7.92
C ILE A 101 17.09 23.02 -8.70
N TRP A 102 17.05 23.04 -10.04
CA TRP A 102 18.22 23.36 -10.85
C TRP A 102 18.72 24.79 -10.64
N GLU A 103 17.84 25.75 -10.47
CA GLU A 103 18.21 27.12 -10.11
C GLU A 103 18.89 27.20 -8.73
N MET A 104 18.36 26.48 -7.74
CA MET A 104 18.93 26.45 -6.38
C MET A 104 20.27 25.71 -6.33
N THR A 105 20.49 24.72 -7.19
CA THR A 105 21.74 23.93 -7.24
C THR A 105 22.78 24.48 -8.22
N GLY A 106 22.36 25.38 -9.13
CA GLY A 106 23.21 26.00 -10.13
C GLY A 106 23.53 25.11 -11.34
N GLU A 107 22.91 23.93 -11.45
CA GLU A 107 23.12 23.02 -12.58
C GLU A 107 21.93 22.08 -12.82
N GLN A 108 21.82 21.61 -14.06
CA GLN A 108 20.84 20.61 -14.46
C GLN A 108 21.38 19.20 -14.25
N PHE A 109 20.57 18.34 -13.62
CA PHE A 109 20.90 16.94 -13.37
C PHE A 109 19.61 16.12 -13.23
N ASN A 110 19.73 14.79 -13.25
CA ASN A 110 18.59 13.91 -13.01
C ASN A 110 18.31 13.80 -11.51
N ILE A 111 17.29 14.51 -11.01
CA ILE A 111 16.86 14.54 -9.60
C ILE A 111 16.42 13.16 -9.12
N ASN A 112 15.93 12.29 -10.02
CA ASN A 112 15.56 10.91 -9.72
C ASN A 112 16.75 9.96 -9.63
N SER A 113 17.95 10.40 -9.97
CA SER A 113 19.17 9.62 -9.79
C SER A 113 19.75 9.80 -8.38
N PRO A 114 19.70 8.78 -7.49
CA PRO A 114 20.25 8.92 -6.14
C PRO A 114 21.74 9.29 -6.13
N LYS A 115 22.49 8.81 -7.14
CA LYS A 115 23.90 9.10 -7.27
C LYS A 115 24.14 10.57 -7.58
N GLN A 116 23.54 11.10 -8.67
CA GLN A 116 23.70 12.49 -9.06
C GLN A 116 23.20 13.44 -7.96
N LEU A 117 22.03 13.16 -7.39
CA LEU A 117 21.50 13.95 -6.30
C LEU A 117 22.43 13.96 -5.07
N GLY A 118 23.01 12.81 -4.71
CA GLY A 118 23.94 12.72 -3.60
C GLY A 118 25.23 13.54 -3.86
N GLU A 119 25.77 13.48 -5.07
CA GLU A 119 26.94 14.28 -5.49
C GLU A 119 26.63 15.79 -5.43
N ILE A 120 25.47 16.22 -5.92
CA ILE A 120 25.04 17.63 -5.86
C ILE A 120 24.92 18.11 -4.43
N LEU A 121 24.12 17.43 -3.61
CA LEU A 121 23.81 17.90 -2.25
C LEU A 121 25.04 17.85 -1.34
N PHE A 122 25.79 16.76 -1.34
CA PHE A 122 26.82 16.53 -0.33
C PHE A 122 28.25 16.87 -0.78
N ASP A 123 28.56 16.71 -2.08
CA ASP A 123 29.90 17.03 -2.58
C ASP A 123 30.01 18.46 -3.13
N LYS A 124 28.99 18.98 -3.86
CA LYS A 124 29.03 20.31 -4.43
C LYS A 124 28.47 21.37 -3.48
N MET A 125 27.26 21.22 -3.01
CA MET A 125 26.63 22.16 -2.07
C MET A 125 27.16 22.05 -0.62
N LYS A 126 27.93 20.99 -0.31
CA LYS A 126 28.53 20.76 1.02
C LYS A 126 27.51 20.70 2.15
N ILE A 127 26.31 20.23 1.90
CA ILE A 127 25.27 20.04 2.91
C ILE A 127 25.78 19.07 3.97
N LYS A 128 25.70 19.48 5.25
CA LYS A 128 26.15 18.66 6.39
C LYS A 128 25.09 17.61 6.75
N GLY A 129 25.50 16.48 7.30
CA GLY A 129 24.59 15.43 7.79
C GLY A 129 24.30 14.31 6.77
N GLY A 130 24.96 14.31 5.61
CA GLY A 130 24.84 13.22 4.63
C GLY A 130 25.32 11.88 5.17
N LYS A 131 24.50 10.82 5.00
CA LYS A 131 24.85 9.46 5.38
C LYS A 131 25.55 8.75 4.21
N LYS A 132 26.83 8.42 4.37
CA LYS A 132 27.59 7.65 3.37
C LYS A 132 27.14 6.17 3.32
N THR A 133 27.06 5.64 2.13
CA THR A 133 26.79 4.23 1.82
C THR A 133 27.96 3.64 1.02
N LYS A 134 27.93 2.35 0.72
CA LYS A 134 28.97 1.70 -0.12
C LYS A 134 29.06 2.29 -1.55
N THR A 135 27.97 2.87 -2.06
CA THR A 135 27.85 3.36 -3.44
C THR A 135 27.72 4.88 -3.55
N GLY A 136 27.92 5.63 -2.46
CA GLY A 136 27.79 7.08 -2.44
C GLY A 136 27.04 7.58 -1.20
N TYR A 137 26.23 8.63 -1.35
CA TYR A 137 25.41 9.17 -0.28
C TYR A 137 23.99 8.61 -0.32
N SER A 138 23.40 8.37 0.86
CA SER A 138 21.98 8.05 0.96
C SER A 138 21.14 9.30 0.69
N THR A 139 20.21 9.19 -0.25
CA THR A 139 19.18 10.20 -0.51
C THR A 139 17.78 9.66 -0.17
N ALA A 140 17.71 8.67 0.74
CA ALA A 140 16.45 8.13 1.24
C ALA A 140 15.63 9.21 1.96
N ALA A 141 14.31 9.06 1.95
CA ALA A 141 13.40 10.08 2.48
C ALA A 141 13.69 10.41 3.95
N ASP A 142 13.92 9.39 4.78
CA ASP A 142 14.25 9.53 6.22
C ASP A 142 15.52 10.35 6.50
N VAL A 143 16.48 10.31 5.56
CA VAL A 143 17.72 11.12 5.64
C VAL A 143 17.45 12.55 5.20
N LEU A 144 16.73 12.73 4.09
CA LEU A 144 16.43 14.06 3.56
C LEU A 144 15.44 14.83 4.46
N GLU A 145 14.42 14.18 5.01
CA GLU A 145 13.46 14.78 5.93
C GLU A 145 14.12 15.41 7.18
N LYS A 146 15.19 14.81 7.68
CA LYS A 146 15.96 15.36 8.81
C LYS A 146 16.74 16.63 8.44
N LEU A 147 17.07 16.80 7.18
CA LEU A 147 17.85 17.93 6.66
C LEU A 147 16.96 19.04 6.08
N ALA A 148 15.71 18.73 5.73
CA ALA A 148 14.78 19.66 5.10
C ALA A 148 14.58 20.97 5.89
N PRO A 149 14.48 20.98 7.25
CA PRO A 149 14.30 22.21 8.01
C PRO A 149 15.43 23.24 7.82
N ASP A 150 16.65 22.78 7.56
CA ASP A 150 17.84 23.63 7.43
C ASP A 150 18.17 23.98 5.97
N TYR A 151 17.61 23.26 5.00
CA TYR A 151 17.97 23.37 3.58
C TYR A 151 16.75 23.40 2.66
N PRO A 152 16.27 24.57 2.22
CA PRO A 152 15.08 24.69 1.37
C PRO A 152 15.10 23.86 0.08
N VAL A 153 16.30 23.64 -0.50
CA VAL A 153 16.43 22.77 -1.69
C VAL A 153 16.01 21.33 -1.41
N ILE A 154 16.25 20.84 -0.22
CA ILE A 154 15.87 19.48 0.18
C ILE A 154 14.35 19.36 0.32
N GLU A 155 13.69 20.37 0.84
CA GLU A 155 12.22 20.43 0.89
C GLU A 155 11.62 20.35 -0.52
N LYS A 156 12.18 21.12 -1.48
CA LYS A 156 11.78 21.06 -2.89
C LYS A 156 12.02 19.69 -3.53
N ILE A 157 13.13 19.02 -3.21
CA ILE A 157 13.43 17.68 -3.70
C ILE A 157 12.45 16.65 -3.14
N LEU A 158 12.09 16.74 -1.87
CA LEU A 158 11.07 15.86 -1.27
C LEU A 158 9.70 16.09 -1.93
N GLU A 159 9.32 17.34 -2.14
CA GLU A 159 8.10 17.71 -2.86
C GLU A 159 8.11 17.17 -4.30
N TYR A 160 9.19 17.39 -5.07
CA TYR A 160 9.38 16.85 -6.41
C TYR A 160 9.19 15.32 -6.46
N ARG A 161 9.80 14.59 -5.53
CA ARG A 161 9.66 13.13 -5.44
C ARG A 161 8.25 12.68 -5.14
N GLN A 162 7.52 13.42 -4.31
CA GLN A 162 6.11 13.14 -4.03
C GLN A 162 5.26 13.28 -5.30
N TYR A 163 5.40 14.39 -6.03
CA TYR A 163 4.67 14.61 -7.28
C TYR A 163 5.05 13.57 -8.35
N THR A 164 6.34 13.28 -8.51
CA THR A 164 6.82 12.28 -9.47
C THR A 164 6.24 10.90 -9.16
N LYS A 165 6.21 10.49 -7.88
CA LYS A 165 5.60 9.23 -7.46
C LYS A 165 4.09 9.21 -7.71
N LEU A 166 3.38 10.32 -7.42
CA LEU A 166 1.95 10.42 -7.68
C LEU A 166 1.66 10.29 -9.18
N ASN A 167 2.44 10.97 -10.02
CA ASN A 167 2.26 10.90 -11.47
C ASN A 167 2.53 9.49 -12.01
N SER A 168 3.71 8.93 -11.72
CA SER A 168 4.12 7.65 -12.30
C SER A 168 3.29 6.47 -11.80
N THR A 169 2.94 6.45 -10.51
CA THR A 169 2.23 5.31 -9.90
C THR A 169 0.72 5.41 -10.09
N TYR A 170 0.15 6.62 -9.94
CA TYR A 170 -1.31 6.76 -9.87
C TYR A 170 -1.91 7.45 -11.09
N ALA A 171 -1.30 8.49 -11.67
CA ALA A 171 -1.85 9.08 -12.88
C ALA A 171 -1.58 8.19 -14.10
N GLU A 172 -0.33 8.06 -14.52
CA GLU A 172 0.05 7.24 -15.68
C GLU A 172 -0.08 5.74 -15.40
N GLY A 173 0.30 5.32 -14.19
CA GLY A 173 0.25 3.90 -13.80
C GLY A 173 -1.16 3.35 -13.85
N LEU A 174 -2.16 4.03 -13.27
CA LEU A 174 -3.55 3.57 -13.30
C LEU A 174 -4.19 3.67 -14.68
N GLU A 175 -3.83 4.69 -15.48
CA GLU A 175 -4.38 4.86 -16.82
C GLU A 175 -4.13 3.63 -17.71
N SER A 176 -2.98 2.98 -17.55
CA SER A 176 -2.60 1.77 -18.29
C SER A 176 -3.44 0.54 -17.92
N PHE A 177 -4.12 0.56 -16.77
CA PHE A 177 -4.99 -0.54 -16.30
C PHE A 177 -6.47 -0.31 -16.60
N ILE A 178 -6.85 0.82 -17.19
CA ILE A 178 -8.24 1.05 -17.56
C ILE A 178 -8.58 0.19 -18.78
N ALA A 179 -9.43 -0.78 -18.58
CA ALA A 179 -9.91 -1.68 -19.64
C ALA A 179 -10.85 -0.99 -20.64
N GLU A 180 -11.30 -1.71 -21.66
CA GLU A 180 -12.19 -1.19 -22.70
C GLU A 180 -13.56 -0.78 -22.15
N ASP A 181 -14.02 -1.41 -21.07
CA ASP A 181 -15.26 -1.06 -20.36
C ASP A 181 -15.14 0.18 -19.45
N GLY A 182 -13.98 0.84 -19.42
CA GLY A 182 -13.70 2.01 -18.61
C GLY A 182 -13.41 1.69 -17.13
N ARG A 183 -13.15 0.44 -16.78
CA ARG A 183 -12.94 -0.02 -15.41
C ARG A 183 -11.51 -0.47 -15.19
N ILE A 184 -11.11 -0.49 -13.92
CA ILE A 184 -9.90 -1.13 -13.44
C ILE A 184 -10.31 -2.41 -12.73
N HIS A 185 -9.77 -3.54 -13.19
CA HIS A 185 -9.94 -4.88 -12.62
C HIS A 185 -8.68 -5.27 -11.86
N SER A 186 -8.58 -4.83 -10.61
CA SER A 186 -7.45 -5.19 -9.74
C SER A 186 -7.54 -6.66 -9.32
N ARG A 187 -6.40 -7.29 -9.04
CA ARG A 187 -6.35 -8.65 -8.51
C ARG A 187 -6.20 -8.64 -6.99
N PHE A 188 -6.95 -9.50 -6.32
CA PHE A 188 -6.93 -9.65 -4.86
C PHE A 188 -6.33 -10.98 -4.45
N ASN A 189 -5.22 -10.93 -3.69
CA ASN A 189 -4.49 -12.12 -3.27
C ASN A 189 -4.76 -12.45 -1.80
N GLN A 190 -5.24 -13.68 -1.54
CA GLN A 190 -5.51 -14.18 -0.17
C GLN A 190 -4.27 -14.78 0.51
N THR A 191 -3.26 -15.23 -0.26
CA THR A 191 -2.18 -16.08 0.25
C THR A 191 -0.81 -15.40 0.34
N ILE A 192 -0.74 -14.10 0.04
CA ILE A 192 0.55 -13.37 0.02
C ILE A 192 0.96 -12.88 1.40
N THR A 193 0.00 -12.38 2.19
CA THR A 193 0.32 -11.85 3.52
C THR A 193 0.31 -12.94 4.59
N ALA A 194 1.29 -12.91 5.50
CA ALA A 194 1.33 -13.85 6.63
C ALA A 194 0.25 -13.56 7.70
N THR A 195 -0.41 -12.42 7.62
CA THR A 195 -1.38 -11.95 8.63
C THR A 195 -2.84 -12.27 8.27
N GLY A 196 -3.12 -12.90 7.12
CA GLY A 196 -4.47 -13.12 6.62
C GLY A 196 -5.11 -11.87 5.97
N ARG A 197 -4.38 -10.74 5.82
CA ARG A 197 -4.87 -9.59 5.07
C ARG A 197 -4.88 -9.90 3.58
N ILE A 198 -5.84 -9.35 2.86
CA ILE A 198 -5.88 -9.37 1.39
C ILE A 198 -4.91 -8.32 0.85
N SER A 199 -4.13 -8.64 -0.17
CA SER A 199 -3.34 -7.67 -0.92
C SER A 199 -3.93 -7.43 -2.30
N SER A 200 -3.75 -6.22 -2.84
CA SER A 200 -4.21 -5.82 -4.17
C SER A 200 -3.00 -5.61 -5.10
N THR A 201 -3.10 -6.13 -6.32
CA THR A 201 -2.06 -6.02 -7.37
C THR A 201 -2.69 -5.79 -8.74
N GLU A 202 -1.94 -5.31 -9.69
CA GLU A 202 -2.34 -5.15 -11.10
C GLU A 202 -3.65 -4.34 -11.32
N PRO A 203 -3.74 -3.11 -10.78
CA PRO A 203 -2.81 -2.36 -9.95
C PRO A 203 -3.08 -2.51 -8.44
N ASN A 204 -2.14 -2.06 -7.59
CA ASN A 204 -2.39 -1.97 -6.16
C ASN A 204 -3.25 -0.73 -5.84
N LEU A 205 -4.53 -0.92 -5.59
CA LEU A 205 -5.48 0.14 -5.24
C LEU A 205 -5.51 0.47 -3.73
N GLN A 206 -4.90 -0.37 -2.88
CA GLN A 206 -4.88 -0.17 -1.42
C GLN A 206 -3.92 0.96 -0.98
N ASN A 207 -2.97 1.32 -1.83
CA ASN A 207 -1.93 2.31 -1.51
C ASN A 207 -2.23 3.72 -2.07
N ILE A 208 -3.44 3.99 -2.54
CA ILE A 208 -3.83 5.32 -3.01
C ILE A 208 -3.74 6.31 -1.85
N PRO A 209 -2.94 7.40 -1.97
CA PRO A 209 -2.72 8.33 -0.87
C PRO A 209 -4.01 9.01 -0.40
N ILE A 210 -4.15 9.21 0.93
CA ILE A 210 -5.29 9.89 1.53
C ILE A 210 -4.89 11.14 2.34
N ARG A 211 -3.64 11.19 2.81
CA ARG A 211 -3.18 12.27 3.71
C ARG A 211 -2.92 13.57 2.98
N MET A 212 -2.43 13.51 1.77
CA MET A 212 -2.14 14.67 0.92
C MET A 212 -3.38 15.10 0.15
N GLU A 213 -3.58 16.38 -0.04
CA GLU A 213 -4.70 16.94 -0.81
C GLU A 213 -4.72 16.40 -2.24
N LEU A 214 -3.57 16.41 -2.91
CA LEU A 214 -3.41 15.82 -4.24
C LEU A 214 -3.70 14.32 -4.28
N GLY A 215 -3.28 13.58 -3.26
CA GLY A 215 -3.62 12.16 -3.15
C GLY A 215 -5.13 11.93 -2.99
N ARG A 216 -5.84 12.86 -2.34
CA ARG A 216 -7.30 12.82 -2.23
C ARG A 216 -8.00 13.14 -3.55
N GLU A 217 -7.40 13.99 -4.40
CA GLU A 217 -7.97 14.29 -5.72
C GLU A 217 -8.05 13.06 -6.61
N ILE A 218 -7.05 12.18 -6.58
CA ILE A 218 -7.08 10.96 -7.39
C ILE A 218 -8.23 10.03 -7.02
N ARG A 219 -8.69 10.04 -5.76
CA ARG A 219 -9.83 9.23 -5.35
C ARG A 219 -11.14 9.66 -6.02
N LYS A 220 -11.25 10.90 -6.45
CA LYS A 220 -12.45 11.45 -7.10
C LYS A 220 -12.67 10.91 -8.51
N VAL A 221 -11.62 10.36 -9.16
CA VAL A 221 -11.75 9.76 -10.49
C VAL A 221 -12.46 8.41 -10.46
N PHE A 222 -12.50 7.74 -9.30
CA PHE A 222 -13.26 6.52 -9.11
C PHE A 222 -14.72 6.87 -8.84
N VAL A 223 -15.61 6.30 -9.61
CA VAL A 223 -17.05 6.60 -9.54
C VAL A 223 -17.86 5.31 -9.51
N PRO A 224 -19.05 5.32 -8.89
CA PRO A 224 -19.94 4.19 -8.95
C PRO A 224 -20.53 4.07 -10.38
N LYS A 225 -20.96 2.87 -10.75
CA LYS A 225 -21.75 2.60 -11.94
C LYS A 225 -23.06 3.41 -11.88
N GLU A 226 -23.62 3.76 -13.03
CA GLU A 226 -24.92 4.46 -13.09
C GLU A 226 -26.00 3.69 -12.33
N GLY A 227 -26.74 4.40 -11.49
CA GLY A 227 -27.75 3.81 -10.60
C GLY A 227 -27.21 3.15 -9.33
N PHE A 228 -25.89 3.18 -9.09
CA PHE A 228 -25.23 2.66 -7.90
C PHE A 228 -24.63 3.77 -7.05
N VAL A 229 -24.34 3.45 -5.79
CA VAL A 229 -23.62 4.33 -4.85
C VAL A 229 -22.47 3.57 -4.22
N PHE A 230 -21.44 4.27 -3.77
CA PHE A 230 -20.44 3.68 -2.90
C PHE A 230 -21.03 3.45 -1.51
N LEU A 231 -20.83 2.27 -0.96
CA LEU A 231 -21.05 1.95 0.43
C LEU A 231 -19.68 1.76 1.10
N ASP A 232 -19.35 2.61 2.05
CA ASP A 232 -18.16 2.49 2.88
C ASP A 232 -18.56 1.98 4.26
N ALA A 233 -18.01 0.83 4.66
CA ALA A 233 -18.24 0.22 5.95
C ALA A 233 -16.90 -0.25 6.54
N ASP A 234 -16.54 0.27 7.71
CA ASP A 234 -15.29 -0.04 8.40
C ASP A 234 -15.54 -0.40 9.86
N TYR A 235 -14.78 -1.36 10.36
CA TYR A 235 -14.81 -1.72 11.78
C TYR A 235 -14.08 -0.68 12.61
N SER A 236 -14.78 -0.07 13.56
CA SER A 236 -14.17 0.89 14.49
C SER A 236 -13.13 0.22 15.37
N GLN A 237 -11.83 0.52 15.13
CA GLN A 237 -10.70 0.14 15.96
C GLN A 237 -10.60 -1.38 16.22
N ILE A 238 -10.80 -2.20 15.18
CA ILE A 238 -10.90 -3.65 15.33
C ILE A 238 -9.65 -4.26 15.98
N GLU A 239 -8.45 -3.81 15.63
CA GLU A 239 -7.21 -4.31 16.20
C GLU A 239 -7.13 -4.09 17.72
N LEU A 240 -7.55 -2.92 18.21
CA LEU A 240 -7.55 -2.63 19.64
C LEU A 240 -8.66 -3.40 20.39
N ARG A 241 -9.78 -3.67 19.74
CA ARG A 241 -10.83 -4.54 20.31
C ARG A 241 -10.37 -5.98 20.44
N VAL A 242 -9.67 -6.49 19.45
CA VAL A 242 -9.03 -7.82 19.50
C VAL A 242 -7.96 -7.84 20.58
N LEU A 243 -7.13 -6.81 20.69
CA LEU A 243 -6.14 -6.71 21.75
C LEU A 243 -6.80 -6.71 23.14
N ALA A 244 -7.86 -5.95 23.36
CA ALA A 244 -8.61 -5.93 24.62
C ALA A 244 -9.13 -7.33 24.98
N HIS A 245 -9.67 -8.06 24.00
CA HIS A 245 -10.15 -9.42 24.17
C HIS A 245 -9.00 -10.39 24.53
N LEU A 246 -7.90 -10.37 23.79
CA LEU A 246 -6.77 -11.29 24.00
C LEU A 246 -5.99 -11.00 25.28
N SER A 247 -5.86 -9.72 25.67
CA SER A 247 -5.17 -9.34 26.91
C SER A 247 -6.00 -9.56 28.16
N GLY A 248 -7.35 -9.58 28.03
CA GLY A 248 -8.25 -9.58 29.16
C GLY A 248 -8.22 -8.28 29.98
N ASP A 249 -7.68 -7.19 29.43
CA ASP A 249 -7.59 -5.90 30.12
C ASP A 249 -8.99 -5.32 30.36
N GLU A 250 -9.40 -5.31 31.63
CA GLU A 250 -10.74 -4.91 32.05
C GLU A 250 -11.05 -3.46 31.69
N ARG A 251 -10.05 -2.55 31.74
CA ARG A 251 -10.24 -1.13 31.40
C ARG A 251 -10.49 -0.94 29.92
N LEU A 252 -9.72 -1.62 29.06
CA LEU A 252 -9.93 -1.60 27.61
C LEU A 252 -11.30 -2.19 27.25
N ILE A 253 -11.65 -3.34 27.84
CA ILE A 253 -12.94 -4.01 27.62
C ILE A 253 -14.10 -3.09 28.02
N GLU A 254 -14.04 -2.48 29.20
CA GLU A 254 -15.10 -1.59 29.68
C GLU A 254 -15.20 -0.32 28.83
N ALA A 255 -14.08 0.29 28.42
CA ALA A 255 -14.07 1.45 27.55
C ALA A 255 -14.78 1.15 26.21
N TYR A 256 -14.56 -0.03 25.63
CA TYR A 256 -15.26 -0.42 24.39
C TYR A 256 -16.73 -0.78 24.60
N LYS A 257 -17.11 -1.38 25.72
CA LYS A 257 -18.51 -1.68 26.06
C LYS A 257 -19.33 -0.40 26.29
N SER A 258 -18.72 0.60 26.91
CA SER A 258 -19.34 1.91 27.18
C SER A 258 -19.20 2.91 26.02
N ALA A 259 -18.72 2.46 24.84
CA ALA A 259 -18.52 3.27 23.64
C ALA A 259 -17.65 4.54 23.87
N GLN A 260 -16.72 4.48 24.82
CA GLN A 260 -15.80 5.56 25.12
C GLN A 260 -14.67 5.66 24.09
N ASP A 261 -14.13 6.86 23.92
CA ASP A 261 -12.99 7.11 23.05
C ASP A 261 -11.68 6.71 23.74
N ILE A 262 -11.18 5.52 23.46
CA ILE A 262 -9.95 4.98 24.07
C ILE A 262 -8.74 5.88 23.83
N HIS A 263 -8.67 6.60 22.70
CA HIS A 263 -7.58 7.54 22.43
C HIS A 263 -7.67 8.81 23.30
N ALA A 264 -8.89 9.24 23.60
CA ALA A 264 -9.09 10.35 24.54
C ALA A 264 -8.79 9.94 25.98
N ILE A 265 -9.17 8.71 26.39
CA ILE A 265 -8.81 8.15 27.70
C ILE A 265 -7.29 8.07 27.85
N THR A 266 -6.60 7.47 26.90
CA THR A 266 -5.12 7.41 26.92
C THR A 266 -4.50 8.81 26.94
N ALA A 267 -5.05 9.76 26.17
CA ALA A 267 -4.57 11.14 26.20
C ALA A 267 -4.75 11.79 27.57
N SER A 268 -5.91 11.63 28.20
CA SER A 268 -6.18 12.12 29.55
C SER A 268 -5.15 11.59 30.56
N GLU A 269 -4.87 10.31 30.51
CA GLU A 269 -3.88 9.67 31.39
C GLU A 269 -2.43 10.12 31.11
N VAL A 270 -2.02 10.11 29.85
CA VAL A 270 -0.63 10.45 29.44
C VAL A 270 -0.31 11.93 29.66
N PHE A 271 -1.25 12.81 29.39
CA PHE A 271 -1.05 14.26 29.52
C PHE A 271 -1.54 14.81 30.86
N HIS A 272 -2.11 13.96 31.75
CA HIS A 272 -2.64 14.34 33.06
C HIS A 272 -3.68 15.49 32.97
N VAL A 273 -4.58 15.42 31.99
CA VAL A 273 -5.66 16.38 31.79
C VAL A 273 -7.02 15.70 31.92
N PRO A 274 -8.08 16.39 32.41
CA PRO A 274 -9.43 15.83 32.42
C PRO A 274 -9.88 15.39 31.02
N LEU A 275 -10.65 14.33 30.94
CA LEU A 275 -11.10 13.74 29.66
C LEU A 275 -11.81 14.76 28.75
N ASN A 276 -12.61 15.65 29.34
CA ASN A 276 -13.32 16.71 28.63
C ASN A 276 -12.44 17.89 28.18
N GLU A 277 -11.17 17.95 28.63
CA GLU A 277 -10.19 18.96 28.25
C GLU A 277 -9.12 18.44 27.28
N VAL A 278 -9.23 17.17 26.87
CA VAL A 278 -8.32 16.57 25.88
C VAL A 278 -8.47 17.27 24.54
N THR A 279 -7.37 17.87 24.08
CA THR A 279 -7.31 18.55 22.79
C THR A 279 -7.23 17.54 21.62
N PRO A 280 -7.64 17.94 20.39
CA PRO A 280 -7.49 17.10 19.19
C PRO A 280 -6.04 16.67 18.94
N LEU A 281 -5.06 17.51 19.29
CA LEU A 281 -3.63 17.18 19.15
C LEU A 281 -3.21 16.09 20.14
N GLN A 282 -3.57 16.23 21.41
CA GLN A 282 -3.29 15.22 22.44
C GLN A 282 -3.93 13.87 22.10
N ARG A 283 -5.20 13.87 21.67
CA ARG A 283 -5.89 12.68 21.21
C ARG A 283 -5.17 12.02 20.02
N ARG A 284 -4.69 12.80 19.04
CA ARG A 284 -3.92 12.30 17.89
C ARG A 284 -2.61 11.68 18.32
N ASN A 285 -1.89 12.30 19.26
CA ASN A 285 -0.65 11.77 19.80
C ASN A 285 -0.89 10.47 20.57
N ALA A 286 -1.90 10.41 21.42
CA ALA A 286 -2.31 9.19 22.11
C ALA A 286 -2.72 8.07 21.15
N LYS A 287 -3.37 8.41 20.04
CA LYS A 287 -3.66 7.43 18.97
C LYS A 287 -2.37 6.81 18.42
N ALA A 288 -1.34 7.61 18.18
CA ALA A 288 -0.04 7.12 17.71
C ALA A 288 0.65 6.23 18.77
N VAL A 289 0.53 6.57 20.05
CA VAL A 289 1.06 5.75 21.16
C VAL A 289 0.32 4.41 21.23
N ASN A 290 -1.02 4.41 21.22
CA ASN A 290 -1.81 3.19 21.30
C ASN A 290 -1.47 2.21 20.15
N PHE A 291 -1.42 2.70 18.92
CA PHE A 291 -1.02 1.88 17.78
C PHE A 291 0.45 1.47 17.87
N GLY A 292 1.30 2.36 18.35
CA GLY A 292 2.71 2.05 18.57
C GLY A 292 2.90 0.87 19.51
N ILE A 293 2.21 0.85 20.62
CA ILE A 293 2.25 -0.28 21.58
C ILE A 293 1.80 -1.58 20.92
N VAL A 294 0.69 -1.55 20.16
CA VAL A 294 0.17 -2.73 19.46
C VAL A 294 1.17 -3.27 18.44
N TYR A 295 1.89 -2.40 17.76
CA TYR A 295 2.90 -2.76 16.75
C TYR A 295 4.32 -2.91 17.31
N GLY A 296 4.49 -2.90 18.62
CA GLY A 296 5.77 -3.20 19.30
C GLY A 296 6.75 -2.03 19.32
N ILE A 297 6.28 -0.78 19.34
CA ILE A 297 7.15 0.36 19.61
C ILE A 297 7.72 0.23 21.01
N SER A 298 9.05 0.24 21.11
CA SER A 298 9.77 0.37 22.37
C SER A 298 10.12 1.84 22.66
N ALA A 299 10.40 2.14 23.92
CA ALA A 299 10.86 3.46 24.36
C ALA A 299 12.33 3.70 23.94
N PHE A 300 12.57 3.99 22.66
CA PHE A 300 13.85 4.49 22.16
C PHE A 300 13.68 5.87 21.59
#